data_531d727bd77daa528b1261331b37dfa5
#
_entry.id   531d727bd77daa528b1261331b37dfa5
#
_cell.length_a   1.000
_cell.length_b   1.000
_cell.length_c   1.000
_cell.angle_alpha   90.00
_cell.angle_beta   90.00
_cell.angle_gamma   90.00
#
_symmetry.space_group_name_H-M   'P 1'
#
loop_
_entity.id
_entity.type
_entity.pdbx_description
1 polymer ?
#
loop_
_entity_poly.entity_id
_entity_poly.type
_entity_poly.pdbx_seq_one_letter_code
_entity_poly.pdbx_strand_id
1 'polypeptide(L)'
;MAKPLELIKVSDLTTCDSTAQMITKARQDGVVLDFDRFNATKPCPIGEKSACCKHCAMGPCRMNVNSPYDRVGVCGATVDTIVARNFGRMVAAGTAAHTDHGMAMLELFRDVISGKTKDYSIKDPIKLLEVAASLDIVTEGRELKDVAMDLYHELEKTYTQVEGEIPMVKRVPPKTLELWREAGIVPRGAMREIMEMMHRTAMGVDQDYENITKQISRTALADGWGGSMVSTDISDILFGTPSPVEVEVDMGVLKEDQVNIIVHGHE
;
A
#
# COMPACT_ATOMS: atom_id res chain seq x y z
N MET A 1 -8.97 33.52 -22.70
CA MET A 1 -9.86 32.35 -22.56
C MET A 1 -8.99 31.11 -22.45
N ALA A 2 -9.23 30.27 -21.47
CA ALA A 2 -8.52 28.98 -21.33
C ALA A 2 -8.86 28.11 -22.55
N LYS A 3 -7.85 27.40 -23.10
CA LYS A 3 -8.04 26.47 -24.19
C LYS A 3 -9.01 25.35 -23.73
N PRO A 4 -10.01 24.96 -24.52
CA PRO A 4 -10.89 23.86 -24.14
C PRO A 4 -10.06 22.62 -23.81
N LEU A 5 -10.47 21.86 -22.79
CA LEU A 5 -9.90 20.56 -22.46
C LEU A 5 -10.13 19.62 -23.66
N GLU A 6 -9.05 19.05 -24.18
CA GLU A 6 -9.12 18.00 -25.18
C GLU A 6 -9.44 16.69 -24.46
N LEU A 7 -10.64 16.17 -24.66
CA LEU A 7 -11.12 14.97 -23.96
C LEU A 7 -10.60 13.72 -24.66
N ILE A 8 -10.11 12.75 -23.88
CA ILE A 8 -9.75 11.42 -24.36
C ILE A 8 -11.04 10.68 -24.74
N LYS A 9 -11.03 9.92 -25.83
CA LYS A 9 -12.19 9.11 -26.23
C LYS A 9 -12.51 8.08 -25.13
N VAL A 10 -13.79 7.87 -24.87
CA VAL A 10 -14.24 6.92 -23.83
C VAL A 10 -13.76 5.50 -24.14
N SER A 11 -13.75 5.10 -25.41
CA SER A 11 -13.22 3.80 -25.84
C SER A 11 -11.75 3.56 -25.53
N ASP A 12 -10.97 4.63 -25.35
CA ASP A 12 -9.55 4.57 -25.05
C ASP A 12 -9.29 4.52 -23.53
N LEU A 13 -10.32 4.78 -22.72
CA LEU A 13 -10.27 4.79 -21.25
C LEU A 13 -10.73 3.48 -20.61
N THR A 14 -11.68 2.80 -21.25
CA THR A 14 -12.27 1.57 -20.68
C THR A 14 -12.85 0.67 -21.76
N THR A 15 -12.82 -0.63 -21.48
CA THR A 15 -13.52 -1.67 -22.24
C THR A 15 -14.83 -2.12 -21.56
N CYS A 16 -15.12 -1.61 -20.36
CA CYS A 16 -16.33 -1.93 -19.60
C CYS A 16 -17.46 -0.97 -19.98
N ASP A 17 -18.59 -1.52 -20.45
CA ASP A 17 -19.72 -0.73 -20.93
C ASP A 17 -20.33 0.14 -19.80
N SER A 18 -20.47 -0.37 -18.60
CA SER A 18 -21.00 0.39 -17.46
C SER A 18 -20.09 1.59 -17.12
N THR A 19 -18.76 1.38 -17.10
CA THR A 19 -17.80 2.44 -16.88
C THR A 19 -17.85 3.47 -18.02
N ALA A 20 -17.99 3.04 -19.28
CA ALA A 20 -18.12 3.92 -20.44
C ALA A 20 -19.37 4.82 -20.33
N GLN A 21 -20.49 4.26 -19.90
CA GLN A 21 -21.72 4.99 -19.65
C GLN A 21 -21.53 6.03 -18.53
N MET A 22 -20.90 5.65 -17.42
CA MET A 22 -20.62 6.56 -16.31
C MET A 22 -19.69 7.72 -16.70
N ILE A 23 -18.63 7.45 -17.45
CA ILE A 23 -17.73 8.50 -17.97
C ILE A 23 -18.52 9.46 -18.88
N THR A 24 -19.37 8.89 -19.75
CA THR A 24 -20.22 9.69 -20.66
C THR A 24 -21.18 10.57 -19.87
N LYS A 25 -21.86 10.01 -18.88
CA LYS A 25 -22.80 10.73 -18.00
C LYS A 25 -22.07 11.86 -17.24
N ALA A 26 -20.95 11.56 -16.59
CA ALA A 26 -20.17 12.55 -15.86
C ALA A 26 -19.77 13.74 -16.73
N ARG A 27 -19.36 13.49 -17.98
CA ARG A 27 -19.01 14.54 -18.94
C ARG A 27 -20.23 15.36 -19.39
N GLN A 28 -21.38 14.72 -19.58
CA GLN A 28 -22.65 15.42 -19.87
C GLN A 28 -23.05 16.35 -18.73
N ASP A 29 -22.80 15.94 -17.50
CA ASP A 29 -23.07 16.73 -16.28
C ASP A 29 -22.01 17.80 -16.01
N GLY A 30 -21.00 17.93 -16.89
CA GLY A 30 -19.93 18.93 -16.76
C GLY A 30 -18.88 18.56 -15.68
N VAL A 31 -18.83 17.32 -15.23
CA VAL A 31 -17.82 16.83 -14.30
C VAL A 31 -16.49 16.62 -15.04
N VAL A 32 -15.43 17.25 -14.52
CA VAL A 32 -14.07 17.09 -15.05
C VAL A 32 -13.42 15.89 -14.37
N LEU A 33 -13.13 14.85 -15.13
CA LEU A 33 -12.51 13.62 -14.64
C LEU A 33 -10.98 13.78 -14.50
N ASP A 34 -10.36 12.89 -13.74
CA ASP A 34 -8.91 12.82 -13.56
C ASP A 34 -8.17 12.58 -14.88
N PHE A 35 -8.68 11.73 -15.76
CA PHE A 35 -8.16 11.52 -17.12
C PHE A 35 -8.09 12.82 -17.92
N ASP A 36 -9.11 13.66 -17.81
CA ASP A 36 -9.19 14.93 -18.52
C ASP A 36 -8.16 15.93 -17.96
N ARG A 37 -7.99 15.95 -16.61
CA ARG A 37 -6.95 16.75 -15.94
C ARG A 37 -5.55 16.27 -16.28
N PHE A 38 -5.31 14.95 -16.29
CA PHE A 38 -4.04 14.36 -16.69
C PHE A 38 -3.63 14.78 -18.11
N ASN A 39 -4.56 14.65 -19.06
CA ASN A 39 -4.31 15.02 -20.46
C ASN A 39 -3.99 16.52 -20.62
N ALA A 40 -4.57 17.37 -19.77
CA ALA A 40 -4.29 18.81 -19.77
C ALA A 40 -2.94 19.21 -19.13
N THR A 41 -2.34 18.34 -18.30
CA THR A 41 -1.20 18.69 -17.45
C THR A 41 0.12 18.82 -18.21
N LYS A 42 0.32 18.14 -19.35
CA LYS A 42 1.58 18.08 -20.10
C LYS A 42 2.77 17.77 -19.18
N PRO A 43 2.97 16.54 -18.77
CA PRO A 43 4.01 16.15 -17.81
C PRO A 43 5.41 16.58 -18.29
N CYS A 44 6.28 16.95 -17.34
CA CYS A 44 7.68 17.24 -17.62
C CYS A 44 8.40 15.95 -18.05
N PRO A 45 9.08 15.90 -19.21
CA PRO A 45 9.74 14.70 -19.71
C PRO A 45 10.83 14.13 -18.79
N ILE A 46 11.42 14.96 -17.93
CA ILE A 46 12.41 14.53 -16.94
C ILE A 46 11.70 13.94 -15.71
N GLY A 47 10.64 14.61 -15.23
CA GLY A 47 9.83 14.14 -14.12
C GLY A 47 9.10 12.84 -14.43
N GLU A 48 8.57 12.69 -15.63
CA GLU A 48 7.92 11.47 -16.12
C GLU A 48 8.84 10.24 -16.04
N LYS A 49 10.14 10.43 -16.27
CA LYS A 49 11.17 9.39 -16.14
C LYS A 49 11.71 9.23 -14.73
N SER A 50 11.13 9.89 -13.74
CA SER A 50 11.63 9.95 -12.36
C SER A 50 13.08 10.44 -12.23
N ALA A 51 13.62 11.14 -13.26
CA ALA A 51 14.99 11.62 -13.31
C ALA A 51 15.18 13.02 -12.70
N CYS A 52 14.28 13.44 -11.83
CA CYS A 52 14.33 14.70 -11.11
C CYS A 52 14.31 14.46 -9.59
N CYS A 53 15.36 14.87 -8.89
CA CYS A 53 15.44 14.74 -7.44
C CYS A 53 15.07 16.06 -6.73
N LYS A 54 14.16 15.96 -5.74
CA LYS A 54 13.70 17.07 -4.89
C LYS A 54 13.84 16.75 -3.39
N HIS A 55 14.77 15.85 -3.02
CA HIS A 55 14.86 15.34 -1.65
C HIS A 55 15.72 16.21 -0.71
N CYS A 56 16.19 17.35 -1.17
CA CYS A 56 16.90 18.35 -0.33
C CYS A 56 16.73 19.76 -0.88
N ALA A 57 17.12 20.74 -0.07
CA ALA A 57 17.05 22.17 -0.44
C ALA A 57 18.06 22.59 -1.54
N MET A 58 19.04 21.76 -1.86
CA MET A 58 20.01 22.02 -2.93
C MET A 58 19.45 21.73 -4.33
N GLY A 59 18.29 21.05 -4.40
CA GLY A 59 17.61 20.74 -5.66
C GLY A 59 16.66 21.87 -6.11
N PRO A 60 15.87 21.60 -7.15
CA PRO A 60 15.73 20.31 -7.84
C PRO A 60 16.93 19.95 -8.73
N CYS A 61 17.46 18.73 -8.60
CA CYS A 61 18.45 18.19 -9.53
C CYS A 61 17.71 17.49 -10.68
N ARG A 62 17.77 18.07 -11.88
CA ARG A 62 17.15 17.52 -13.08
C ARG A 62 18.23 16.85 -13.93
N MET A 63 18.08 15.52 -14.10
CA MET A 63 19.07 14.73 -14.81
C MET A 63 18.77 14.69 -16.30
N ASN A 64 19.72 15.15 -17.09
CA ASN A 64 19.67 15.05 -18.54
C ASN A 64 20.80 14.15 -19.02
N VAL A 65 20.49 12.91 -19.34
CA VAL A 65 21.49 11.90 -19.79
C VAL A 65 22.25 12.31 -21.06
N ASN A 66 21.70 13.24 -21.82
CA ASN A 66 22.33 13.76 -23.04
C ASN A 66 23.27 14.95 -22.78
N SER A 67 23.29 15.50 -21.55
CA SER A 67 24.17 16.59 -21.17
C SER A 67 25.42 16.04 -20.44
N PRO A 68 26.62 16.49 -20.79
CA PRO A 68 27.81 16.09 -20.06
C PRO A 68 27.88 16.67 -18.63
N TYR A 69 27.10 17.71 -18.34
CA TYR A 69 27.10 18.44 -17.07
C TYR A 69 26.01 18.00 -16.11
N ASP A 70 24.89 17.47 -16.64
CA ASP A 70 23.69 17.14 -15.85
C ASP A 70 23.57 15.63 -15.62
N ARG A 71 24.71 14.93 -15.41
CA ARG A 71 24.71 13.46 -15.20
C ARG A 71 24.68 13.03 -13.75
N VAL A 72 25.02 13.95 -12.85
CA VAL A 72 25.01 13.73 -11.40
C VAL A 72 24.33 14.91 -10.70
N GLY A 73 23.63 14.62 -9.62
CA GLY A 73 23.06 15.64 -8.77
C GLY A 73 24.12 16.38 -7.95
N VAL A 74 23.73 17.48 -7.30
CA VAL A 74 24.64 18.28 -6.45
C VAL A 74 25.34 17.45 -5.38
N CYS A 75 24.69 16.41 -4.85
CA CYS A 75 25.28 15.50 -3.87
C CYS A 75 26.07 14.33 -4.48
N GLY A 76 26.27 14.31 -5.80
CA GLY A 76 26.93 13.22 -6.51
C GLY A 76 26.02 12.03 -6.91
N ALA A 77 24.74 12.08 -6.59
CA ALA A 77 23.81 11.00 -6.97
C ALA A 77 23.68 10.88 -8.49
N THR A 78 23.83 9.67 -9.01
CA THR A 78 23.62 9.35 -10.43
C THR A 78 22.14 9.33 -10.77
N VAL A 79 21.82 9.23 -12.06
CA VAL A 79 20.44 9.06 -12.51
C VAL A 79 19.79 7.81 -11.91
N ASP A 80 20.51 6.70 -11.87
CA ASP A 80 20.01 5.43 -11.30
C ASP A 80 19.71 5.56 -9.82
N THR A 81 20.60 6.21 -9.07
CA THR A 81 20.38 6.52 -7.65
C THR A 81 19.14 7.40 -7.45
N ILE A 82 18.94 8.42 -8.31
CA ILE A 82 17.79 9.34 -8.21
C ILE A 82 16.50 8.60 -8.51
N VAL A 83 16.46 7.77 -9.56
CA VAL A 83 15.29 6.96 -9.91
C VAL A 83 14.96 5.98 -8.78
N ALA A 84 15.96 5.26 -8.26
CA ALA A 84 15.77 4.34 -7.14
C ALA A 84 15.25 5.05 -5.89
N ARG A 85 15.76 6.24 -5.56
CA ARG A 85 15.28 7.06 -4.42
C ARG A 85 13.82 7.49 -4.60
N ASN A 86 13.44 7.96 -5.80
CA ASN A 86 12.08 8.35 -6.09
C ASN A 86 11.13 7.16 -5.95
N PHE A 87 11.49 6.02 -6.54
CA PHE A 87 10.69 4.80 -6.46
C PHE A 87 10.60 4.30 -5.01
N GLY A 88 11.71 4.25 -4.28
CA GLY A 88 11.72 3.83 -2.88
C GLY A 88 10.81 4.67 -1.98
N ARG A 89 10.74 5.99 -2.21
CA ARG A 89 9.83 6.87 -1.47
C ARG A 89 8.37 6.65 -1.82
N MET A 90 8.06 6.32 -3.08
CA MET A 90 6.70 5.96 -3.48
C MET A 90 6.27 4.65 -2.80
N VAL A 91 7.14 3.63 -2.79
CA VAL A 91 6.88 2.37 -2.08
C VAL A 91 6.71 2.61 -0.58
N ALA A 92 7.59 3.42 0.04
CA ALA A 92 7.47 3.75 1.46
C ALA A 92 6.17 4.49 1.79
N ALA A 93 5.66 5.33 0.90
CA ALA A 93 4.39 6.01 1.07
C ALA A 93 3.20 5.03 1.02
N GLY A 94 3.22 4.06 0.09
CA GLY A 94 2.22 2.98 0.05
C GLY A 94 2.27 2.11 1.29
N THR A 95 3.47 1.64 1.67
CA THR A 95 3.67 0.87 2.91
C THR A 95 3.18 1.62 4.15
N ALA A 96 3.40 2.94 4.21
CA ALA A 96 2.91 3.76 5.32
C ALA A 96 1.37 3.79 5.37
N ALA A 97 0.70 3.88 4.22
CA ALA A 97 -0.76 3.88 4.15
C ALA A 97 -1.36 2.57 4.70
N HIS A 98 -0.86 1.42 4.24
CA HIS A 98 -1.34 0.12 4.73
C HIS A 98 -0.92 -0.16 6.18
N THR A 99 0.26 0.29 6.60
CA THR A 99 0.71 0.18 7.99
C THR A 99 -0.20 0.97 8.94
N ASP A 100 -0.54 2.20 8.59
CA ASP A 100 -1.43 3.04 9.38
C ASP A 100 -2.84 2.44 9.46
N HIS A 101 -3.38 1.97 8.33
CA HIS A 101 -4.65 1.24 8.30
C HIS A 101 -4.61 -0.01 9.18
N GLY A 102 -3.58 -0.85 9.05
CA GLY A 102 -3.44 -2.05 9.87
C GLY A 102 -3.30 -1.76 11.37
N MET A 103 -2.64 -0.67 11.73
CA MET A 103 -2.57 -0.22 13.13
C MET A 103 -3.95 0.22 13.64
N ALA A 104 -4.74 0.94 12.84
CA ALA A 104 -6.11 1.32 13.20
C ALA A 104 -7.01 0.09 13.39
N MET A 105 -6.87 -0.91 12.51
CA MET A 105 -7.58 -2.18 12.64
C MET A 105 -7.17 -2.96 13.90
N LEU A 106 -5.89 -2.98 14.24
CA LEU A 106 -5.42 -3.58 15.50
C LEU A 106 -5.94 -2.84 16.73
N GLU A 107 -6.01 -1.52 16.68
CA GLU A 107 -6.60 -0.74 17.78
C GLU A 107 -8.08 -1.09 17.97
N LEU A 108 -8.84 -1.18 16.90
CA LEU A 108 -10.24 -1.63 16.95
C LEU A 108 -10.34 -3.05 17.52
N PHE A 109 -9.50 -3.97 17.08
CA PHE A 109 -9.46 -5.35 17.58
C PHE A 109 -9.20 -5.40 19.09
N ARG A 110 -8.22 -4.66 19.58
CA ARG A 110 -7.94 -4.50 21.00
C ARG A 110 -9.16 -3.97 21.77
N ASP A 111 -9.83 -2.95 21.22
CA ASP A 111 -10.98 -2.33 21.85
C ASP A 111 -12.18 -3.30 21.91
N VAL A 112 -12.34 -4.17 20.92
CA VAL A 112 -13.33 -5.27 20.94
C VAL A 112 -12.97 -6.31 22.00
N ILE A 113 -11.74 -6.81 22.03
CA ILE A 113 -11.29 -7.83 23.01
C ILE A 113 -11.42 -7.33 24.45
N SER A 114 -11.05 -6.08 24.70
CA SER A 114 -11.14 -5.47 26.02
C SER A 114 -12.56 -5.10 26.46
N GLY A 115 -13.52 -5.11 25.50
CA GLY A 115 -14.90 -4.70 25.76
C GLY A 115 -15.10 -3.19 25.88
N LYS A 116 -14.13 -2.41 25.38
CA LYS A 116 -14.21 -0.93 25.36
C LYS A 116 -15.25 -0.45 24.35
N THR A 117 -15.42 -1.16 23.24
CA THR A 117 -16.51 -0.93 22.29
C THR A 117 -17.56 -2.04 22.36
N LYS A 118 -18.85 -1.69 22.10
CA LYS A 118 -19.97 -2.61 21.97
C LYS A 118 -20.53 -2.66 20.57
N ASP A 119 -20.07 -1.79 19.69
CA ASP A 119 -20.58 -1.65 18.32
C ASP A 119 -20.04 -2.76 17.41
N TYR A 120 -18.93 -3.38 17.80
CA TYR A 120 -18.27 -4.44 17.07
C TYR A 120 -18.05 -5.67 17.95
N SER A 121 -17.91 -6.82 17.29
CA SER A 121 -17.64 -8.11 17.96
C SER A 121 -16.87 -9.03 17.02
N ILE A 122 -16.22 -10.06 17.55
CA ILE A 122 -15.61 -11.11 16.75
C ILE A 122 -16.72 -11.84 16.00
N LYS A 123 -16.72 -11.75 14.68
CA LYS A 123 -17.71 -12.38 13.78
C LYS A 123 -17.22 -13.74 13.28
N ASP A 124 -15.93 -13.87 13.06
CA ASP A 124 -15.33 -15.14 12.62
C ASP A 124 -14.29 -15.65 13.63
N PRO A 125 -14.74 -16.40 14.65
CA PRO A 125 -13.85 -17.00 15.61
C PRO A 125 -12.99 -18.12 14.99
N ILE A 126 -13.41 -18.75 13.91
CA ILE A 126 -12.64 -19.79 13.21
C ILE A 126 -11.42 -19.14 12.56
N LYS A 127 -11.63 -18.06 11.82
CA LYS A 127 -10.53 -17.28 11.23
C LYS A 127 -9.54 -16.80 12.29
N LEU A 128 -10.02 -16.32 13.44
CA LEU A 128 -9.14 -15.91 14.54
C LEU A 128 -8.22 -17.05 14.99
N LEU A 129 -8.80 -18.24 15.22
CA LEU A 129 -8.02 -19.42 15.66
C LEU A 129 -7.04 -19.89 14.58
N GLU A 130 -7.42 -19.85 13.30
CA GLU A 130 -6.53 -20.19 12.17
C GLU A 130 -5.35 -19.23 12.08
N VAL A 131 -5.59 -17.93 12.15
CA VAL A 131 -4.53 -16.91 12.13
C VAL A 131 -3.61 -17.09 13.35
N ALA A 132 -4.17 -17.27 14.56
CA ALA A 132 -3.39 -17.51 15.76
C ALA A 132 -2.51 -18.75 15.64
N ALA A 133 -3.07 -19.87 15.18
CA ALA A 133 -2.32 -21.11 14.98
C ALA A 133 -1.20 -20.96 13.94
N SER A 134 -1.44 -20.17 12.87
CA SER A 134 -0.43 -19.90 11.84
C SER A 134 0.76 -19.08 12.35
N LEU A 135 0.61 -18.44 13.50
CA LEU A 135 1.65 -17.67 14.20
C LEU A 135 2.21 -18.42 15.43
N ASP A 136 1.97 -19.74 15.54
CA ASP A 136 2.41 -20.62 16.64
C ASP A 136 1.76 -20.27 18.00
N ILE A 137 0.62 -19.61 18.00
CA ILE A 137 -0.14 -19.35 19.23
C ILE A 137 -0.96 -20.59 19.57
N VAL A 138 -0.82 -21.09 20.80
CA VAL A 138 -1.62 -22.24 21.29
C VAL A 138 -3.08 -21.82 21.38
N THR A 139 -3.96 -22.58 20.72
CA THR A 139 -5.41 -22.31 20.69
C THR A 139 -6.23 -23.35 21.46
N GLU A 140 -5.73 -24.59 21.55
CA GLU A 140 -6.46 -25.69 22.16
C GLU A 140 -6.61 -25.50 23.68
N GLY A 141 -7.85 -25.70 24.17
CA GLY A 141 -8.17 -25.62 25.59
C GLY A 141 -8.15 -24.21 26.19
N ARG A 142 -8.12 -23.16 25.35
CA ARG A 142 -8.07 -21.76 25.80
C ARG A 142 -9.36 -21.01 25.51
N GLU A 143 -9.63 -20.02 26.32
CA GLU A 143 -10.71 -19.08 26.05
C GLU A 143 -10.37 -18.20 24.82
N LEU A 144 -11.38 -17.98 23.97
CA LEU A 144 -11.21 -17.21 22.72
C LEU A 144 -10.60 -15.82 22.98
N LYS A 145 -11.00 -15.19 24.07
CA LYS A 145 -10.52 -13.86 24.45
C LYS A 145 -9.02 -13.85 24.73
N ASP A 146 -8.50 -14.89 25.38
CA ASP A 146 -7.08 -14.98 25.72
C ASP A 146 -6.24 -15.24 24.45
N VAL A 147 -6.74 -16.09 23.55
CA VAL A 147 -6.12 -16.31 22.24
C VAL A 147 -6.12 -15.02 21.42
N ALA A 148 -7.22 -14.28 21.41
CA ALA A 148 -7.33 -13.01 20.70
C ALA A 148 -6.35 -11.96 21.24
N MET A 149 -6.13 -11.91 22.55
CA MET A 149 -5.17 -10.98 23.15
C MET A 149 -3.73 -11.35 22.79
N ASP A 150 -3.37 -12.63 22.82
CA ASP A 150 -2.06 -13.08 22.38
C ASP A 150 -1.84 -12.79 20.89
N LEU A 151 -2.87 -13.00 20.07
CA LEU A 151 -2.83 -12.66 18.66
C LEU A 151 -2.61 -11.16 18.43
N TYR A 152 -3.32 -10.30 19.18
CA TYR A 152 -3.11 -8.86 19.14
C TYR A 152 -1.63 -8.52 19.40
N HIS A 153 -1.06 -9.04 20.48
CA HIS A 153 0.34 -8.76 20.84
C HIS A 153 1.35 -9.30 19.82
N GLU A 154 1.07 -10.44 19.20
CA GLU A 154 1.95 -10.97 18.16
C GLU A 154 1.87 -10.13 16.88
N LEU A 155 0.66 -9.75 16.45
CA LEU A 155 0.48 -8.90 15.26
C LEU A 155 1.05 -7.49 15.45
N GLU A 156 0.96 -6.92 16.65
CA GLU A 156 1.54 -5.60 16.97
C GLU A 156 3.05 -5.55 16.70
N LYS A 157 3.78 -6.66 16.95
CA LYS A 157 5.21 -6.75 16.63
C LYS A 157 5.51 -6.55 15.16
N THR A 158 4.59 -6.90 14.27
CA THR A 158 4.73 -6.68 12.82
C THR A 158 5.00 -5.22 12.49
N TYR A 159 4.45 -4.31 13.27
CA TYR A 159 4.64 -2.86 13.07
C TYR A 159 5.79 -2.29 13.90
N THR A 160 5.88 -2.67 15.18
CA THR A 160 6.65 -1.96 16.20
C THR A 160 8.05 -2.49 16.42
N GLN A 161 8.33 -3.75 16.08
CA GLN A 161 9.68 -4.29 16.30
C GLN A 161 10.71 -3.66 15.36
N VAL A 162 11.95 -3.59 15.80
CA VAL A 162 13.07 -2.95 15.09
C VAL A 162 14.11 -3.93 14.58
N GLU A 163 14.10 -5.17 15.09
CA GLU A 163 15.07 -6.23 14.77
C GLU A 163 14.36 -7.58 14.61
N GLY A 164 15.04 -8.53 14.00
CA GLY A 164 14.51 -9.86 13.71
C GLY A 164 13.69 -9.93 12.43
N GLU A 165 12.79 -10.87 12.34
CA GLU A 165 11.86 -11.05 11.23
C GLU A 165 10.44 -10.76 11.72
N ILE A 166 9.60 -10.12 10.92
CA ILE A 166 8.19 -9.87 11.32
C ILE A 166 7.45 -11.20 11.55
N PRO A 167 6.52 -11.27 12.51
CA PRO A 167 5.81 -12.52 12.82
C PRO A 167 5.12 -13.15 11.60
N MET A 168 4.59 -12.33 10.71
CA MET A 168 3.85 -12.77 9.53
C MET A 168 4.69 -13.59 8.53
N VAL A 169 6.03 -13.58 8.62
CA VAL A 169 6.88 -14.45 7.77
C VAL A 169 6.67 -15.94 8.05
N LYS A 170 6.11 -16.32 9.20
CA LYS A 170 5.73 -17.71 9.50
C LYS A 170 4.72 -18.27 8.50
N ARG A 171 3.97 -17.42 7.83
CA ARG A 171 2.97 -17.75 6.82
C ARG A 171 3.54 -17.79 5.39
N VAL A 172 4.78 -17.35 5.21
CA VAL A 172 5.46 -17.38 3.90
C VAL A 172 5.81 -18.82 3.55
N PRO A 173 5.58 -19.29 2.29
CA PRO A 173 6.04 -20.61 1.87
C PRO A 173 7.53 -20.78 2.14
N PRO A 174 7.97 -21.90 2.74
CA PRO A 174 9.35 -22.07 3.23
C PRO A 174 10.44 -21.77 2.19
N LYS A 175 10.25 -22.24 0.95
CA LYS A 175 11.19 -21.99 -0.15
C LYS A 175 11.30 -20.49 -0.51
N THR A 176 10.19 -19.78 -0.44
CA THR A 176 10.15 -18.33 -0.70
C THR A 176 10.87 -17.57 0.41
N LEU A 177 10.63 -17.95 1.66
CA LEU A 177 11.31 -17.33 2.82
C LEU A 177 12.82 -17.56 2.79
N GLU A 178 13.27 -18.75 2.38
CA GLU A 178 14.69 -19.06 2.19
C GLU A 178 15.34 -18.10 1.17
N LEU A 179 14.70 -17.89 0.01
CA LEU A 179 15.17 -16.95 -1.01
C LEU A 179 15.20 -15.50 -0.47
N TRP A 180 14.25 -15.09 0.33
CA TRP A 180 14.27 -13.76 0.94
C TRP A 180 15.40 -13.59 1.94
N ARG A 181 15.70 -14.64 2.71
CA ARG A 181 16.84 -14.64 3.65
C ARG A 181 18.16 -14.56 2.92
N GLU A 182 18.34 -15.36 1.86
CA GLU A 182 19.53 -15.31 1.00
C GLU A 182 19.72 -13.93 0.36
N ALA A 183 18.64 -13.33 -0.13
CA ALA A 183 18.67 -11.98 -0.72
C ALA A 183 18.82 -10.86 0.34
N GLY A 184 18.64 -11.16 1.62
CA GLY A 184 18.70 -10.18 2.71
C GLY A 184 17.55 -9.17 2.70
N ILE A 185 16.35 -9.62 2.25
CA ILE A 185 15.18 -8.74 2.08
C ILE A 185 14.02 -9.05 3.03
N VAL A 186 14.21 -9.95 3.99
CA VAL A 186 13.17 -10.22 5.01
C VAL A 186 12.92 -8.95 5.84
N PRO A 187 11.67 -8.49 5.97
CA PRO A 187 11.37 -7.29 6.75
C PRO A 187 11.50 -7.53 8.26
N ARG A 188 11.93 -6.50 8.97
CA ARG A 188 12.14 -6.52 10.43
C ARG A 188 10.96 -5.93 11.20
N GLY A 189 10.26 -5.00 10.59
CA GLY A 189 9.08 -4.31 11.13
C GLY A 189 8.64 -3.24 10.16
N ALA A 190 7.32 -3.08 9.94
CA ALA A 190 6.82 -2.18 8.90
C ALA A 190 7.30 -0.74 9.11
N MET A 191 7.14 -0.20 10.32
CA MET A 191 7.62 1.16 10.65
C MET A 191 9.15 1.27 10.52
N ARG A 192 9.89 0.20 10.86
CA ARG A 192 11.35 0.18 10.71
C ARG A 192 11.78 0.29 9.25
N GLU A 193 11.13 -0.45 8.35
CA GLU A 193 11.48 -0.41 6.93
C GLU A 193 11.12 0.91 6.26
N ILE A 194 9.98 1.51 6.62
CA ILE A 194 9.59 2.85 6.16
C ILE A 194 10.63 3.89 6.60
N MET A 195 10.99 3.89 7.89
CA MET A 195 11.97 4.83 8.45
C MET A 195 13.33 4.69 7.77
N GLU A 196 13.81 3.46 7.57
CA GLU A 196 15.09 3.22 6.91
C GLU A 196 15.07 3.63 5.44
N MET A 197 13.99 3.37 4.70
CA MET A 197 13.82 3.83 3.32
C MET A 197 13.89 5.35 3.24
N MET A 198 13.19 6.07 4.13
CA MET A 198 13.22 7.53 4.16
C MET A 198 14.59 8.06 4.51
N HIS A 199 15.33 7.42 5.41
CA HIS A 199 16.70 7.79 5.78
C HIS A 199 17.69 7.53 4.63
N ARG A 200 17.69 6.33 4.05
CA ARG A 200 18.60 5.96 2.94
C ARG A 200 18.47 6.91 1.74
N THR A 201 17.27 7.37 1.46
CA THR A 201 16.97 8.26 0.34
C THR A 201 17.19 9.74 0.64
N ALA A 202 17.62 10.09 1.86
CA ALA A 202 18.04 11.44 2.20
C ALA A 202 19.38 11.81 1.50
N MET A 203 19.63 13.11 1.39
CA MET A 203 20.83 13.64 0.74
C MET A 203 22.11 13.06 1.38
N GLY A 204 23.00 12.52 0.52
CA GLY A 204 24.35 12.06 0.90
C GLY A 204 24.38 10.79 1.75
N VAL A 205 23.25 10.13 2.02
CA VAL A 205 23.21 8.93 2.88
C VAL A 205 23.57 7.68 2.08
N ASP A 206 22.76 7.32 1.08
CA ASP A 206 23.02 6.14 0.25
C ASP A 206 23.08 6.57 -1.23
N GLN A 207 24.21 6.23 -1.87
CA GLN A 207 24.45 6.51 -3.28
C GLN A 207 24.38 5.26 -4.14
N ASP A 208 24.33 4.07 -3.51
CA ASP A 208 24.27 2.79 -4.18
C ASP A 208 22.82 2.42 -4.48
N TYR A 209 22.46 2.46 -5.75
CA TYR A 209 21.10 2.12 -6.19
C TYR A 209 20.73 0.65 -5.94
N GLU A 210 21.71 -0.27 -5.90
CA GLU A 210 21.46 -1.69 -5.59
C GLU A 210 21.06 -1.85 -4.12
N ASN A 211 21.75 -1.19 -3.20
CA ASN A 211 21.37 -1.16 -1.79
C ASN A 211 19.99 -0.54 -1.58
N ILE A 212 19.70 0.55 -2.29
CA ILE A 212 18.37 1.18 -2.25
C ILE A 212 17.32 0.20 -2.77
N THR A 213 17.59 -0.52 -3.86
CA THR A 213 16.66 -1.51 -4.45
C THR A 213 16.39 -2.67 -3.48
N LYS A 214 17.41 -3.16 -2.77
CA LYS A 214 17.19 -4.16 -1.71
C LYS A 214 16.28 -3.63 -0.60
N GLN A 215 16.47 -2.37 -0.20
CA GLN A 215 15.60 -1.76 0.79
C GLN A 215 14.18 -1.53 0.26
N ILE A 216 14.01 -1.21 -1.03
CA ILE A 216 12.68 -1.15 -1.68
C ILE A 216 11.97 -2.50 -1.54
N SER A 217 12.65 -3.59 -1.88
CA SER A 217 12.08 -4.95 -1.78
C SER A 217 11.67 -5.28 -0.35
N ARG A 218 12.51 -4.95 0.64
CA ARG A 218 12.21 -5.18 2.06
C ARG A 218 11.00 -4.35 2.52
N THR A 219 10.91 -3.10 2.09
CA THR A 219 9.79 -2.21 2.41
C THR A 219 8.50 -2.70 1.76
N ALA A 220 8.53 -3.15 0.50
CA ALA A 220 7.39 -3.72 -0.19
C ALA A 220 6.90 -5.03 0.44
N LEU A 221 7.83 -5.89 0.93
CA LEU A 221 7.45 -7.10 1.67
C LEU A 221 6.84 -6.77 3.03
N ALA A 222 7.30 -5.70 3.69
CA ALA A 222 6.69 -5.21 4.91
C ALA A 222 5.26 -4.67 4.67
N ASP A 223 5.01 -4.12 3.50
CA ASP A 223 3.68 -3.71 3.06
C ASP A 223 2.73 -4.91 2.92
N GLY A 224 3.04 -5.82 2.01
CA GLY A 224 2.17 -6.96 1.71
C GLY A 224 2.00 -7.92 2.88
N TRP A 225 3.11 -8.33 3.54
CA TRP A 225 3.09 -9.30 4.65
C TRP A 225 2.89 -8.67 6.04
N GLY A 226 2.94 -7.36 6.13
CA GLY A 226 2.71 -6.61 7.35
C GLY A 226 1.40 -5.83 7.25
N GLY A 227 1.44 -4.69 6.59
CA GLY A 227 0.31 -3.76 6.52
C GLY A 227 -0.97 -4.41 6.02
N SER A 228 -0.95 -4.90 4.78
CA SER A 228 -2.14 -5.44 4.11
C SER A 228 -2.65 -6.74 4.73
N MET A 229 -1.77 -7.73 5.00
CA MET A 229 -2.24 -9.01 5.56
C MET A 229 -2.83 -8.87 6.96
N VAL A 230 -2.25 -8.04 7.81
CA VAL A 230 -2.77 -7.85 9.17
C VAL A 230 -4.12 -7.15 9.13
N SER A 231 -4.27 -6.09 8.31
CA SER A 231 -5.55 -5.41 8.18
C SER A 231 -6.65 -6.33 7.65
N THR A 232 -6.33 -7.15 6.65
CA THR A 232 -7.26 -8.13 6.07
C THR A 232 -7.67 -9.19 7.08
N ASP A 233 -6.71 -9.82 7.77
CA ASP A 233 -7.03 -10.84 8.79
C ASP A 233 -7.91 -10.28 9.91
N ILE A 234 -7.62 -9.07 10.39
CA ILE A 234 -8.43 -8.44 11.43
C ILE A 234 -9.82 -8.05 10.90
N SER A 235 -9.91 -7.58 9.66
CA SER A 235 -11.19 -7.30 9.01
C SER A 235 -12.05 -8.55 8.90
N ASP A 236 -11.48 -9.67 8.45
CA ASP A 236 -12.16 -10.96 8.39
C ASP A 236 -12.66 -11.39 9.78
N ILE A 237 -11.82 -11.29 10.79
CA ILE A 237 -12.18 -11.66 12.17
C ILE A 237 -13.33 -10.80 12.70
N LEU A 238 -13.32 -9.49 12.45
CA LEU A 238 -14.28 -8.56 13.02
C LEU A 238 -15.56 -8.43 12.21
N PHE A 239 -15.49 -8.57 10.88
CA PHE A 239 -16.63 -8.32 10.00
C PHE A 239 -17.18 -9.58 9.32
N GLY A 240 -16.41 -10.67 9.37
CA GLY A 240 -16.69 -11.96 8.72
C GLY A 240 -15.85 -12.17 7.49
N THR A 241 -15.29 -13.38 7.34
CA THR A 241 -14.52 -13.76 6.18
C THR A 241 -15.40 -13.83 4.94
N PRO A 242 -15.11 -13.08 3.87
CA PRO A 242 -15.88 -13.14 2.64
C PRO A 242 -15.76 -14.50 1.97
N SER A 243 -16.81 -14.97 1.35
CA SER A 243 -16.82 -16.17 0.53
C SER A 243 -17.24 -15.84 -0.90
N PRO A 244 -16.71 -16.55 -1.91
CA PRO A 244 -17.18 -16.39 -3.28
C PRO A 244 -18.68 -16.70 -3.35
N VAL A 245 -19.45 -15.75 -3.89
CA VAL A 245 -20.86 -15.94 -4.17
C VAL A 245 -21.11 -15.57 -5.63
N GLU A 246 -21.97 -16.34 -6.29
CA GLU A 246 -22.45 -15.98 -7.61
C GLU A 246 -23.48 -14.86 -7.46
N VAL A 247 -23.17 -13.70 -8.02
CA VAL A 247 -24.07 -12.56 -8.01
C VAL A 247 -24.23 -12.04 -9.43
N GLU A 248 -25.47 -11.75 -9.79
CA GLU A 248 -25.81 -10.98 -10.97
C GLU A 248 -26.14 -9.57 -10.50
N VAL A 249 -25.15 -8.68 -10.56
CA VAL A 249 -25.34 -7.28 -10.17
C VAL A 249 -25.22 -6.38 -11.41
N ASP A 250 -26.33 -5.72 -11.70
CA ASP A 250 -26.30 -4.47 -12.44
C ASP A 250 -25.94 -3.36 -11.44
N MET A 251 -24.96 -2.53 -11.76
CA MET A 251 -24.54 -1.46 -10.86
C MET A 251 -25.67 -0.47 -10.53
N GLY A 252 -26.74 -0.47 -11.32
CA GLY A 252 -27.92 0.38 -11.07
C GLY A 252 -27.63 1.90 -11.07
N VAL A 253 -26.40 2.28 -11.43
CA VAL A 253 -25.89 3.66 -11.38
C VAL A 253 -26.56 4.62 -12.36
N LEU A 254 -27.39 4.10 -13.23
CA LEU A 254 -28.15 4.87 -14.23
C LEU A 254 -29.59 5.15 -13.79
N LYS A 255 -29.98 4.82 -12.57
CA LYS A 255 -31.30 5.15 -12.03
C LYS A 255 -31.31 6.61 -11.57
N GLU A 256 -31.88 7.47 -12.36
CA GLU A 256 -31.91 8.93 -12.15
C GLU A 256 -32.85 9.37 -11.02
N ASP A 257 -33.83 8.53 -10.67
CA ASP A 257 -34.85 8.80 -9.66
C ASP A 257 -34.50 8.32 -8.23
N GLN A 258 -33.25 7.84 -8.04
CA GLN A 258 -32.78 7.29 -6.77
C GLN A 258 -31.40 7.82 -6.38
N VAL A 259 -31.12 7.78 -5.09
CA VAL A 259 -29.77 8.03 -4.59
C VAL A 259 -28.94 6.78 -4.88
N ASN A 260 -27.93 6.93 -5.74
CA ASN A 260 -26.98 5.86 -6.03
C ASN A 260 -25.79 5.99 -5.06
N ILE A 261 -25.59 4.96 -4.23
CA ILE A 261 -24.45 4.87 -3.33
C ILE A 261 -23.49 3.81 -3.90
N ILE A 262 -22.31 4.25 -4.32
CA ILE A 262 -21.25 3.34 -4.75
C ILE A 262 -20.28 3.18 -3.58
N VAL A 263 -20.21 1.95 -3.05
CA VAL A 263 -19.17 1.60 -2.08
C VAL A 263 -17.99 1.05 -2.88
N HIS A 264 -16.91 1.81 -2.87
CA HIS A 264 -15.65 1.38 -3.46
C HIS A 264 -14.74 0.99 -2.31
N GLY A 265 -14.51 -0.31 -2.17
CA GLY A 265 -13.51 -0.85 -1.27
C GLY A 265 -12.25 -1.20 -2.05
N HIS A 266 -11.08 -1.00 -1.43
CA HIS A 266 -9.90 -1.67 -1.84
C HIS A 266 -9.21 -2.21 -0.61
N GLU A 267 -9.03 -3.49 -0.64
CA GLU A 267 -8.75 -4.53 0.34
C GLU A 267 -9.89 -5.01 1.14
#